data_2ff8d5cdc72387cd7ca4991f04c64264
#
_entry.id   2ff8d5cdc72387cd7ca4991f04c64264
#
_cell.length_a   1.000
_cell.length_b   1.000
_cell.length_c   1.000
_cell.angle_alpha   90.00
_cell.angle_beta   90.00
_cell.angle_gamma   90.00
#
_symmetry.space_group_name_H-M   'P 1'
#
loop_
_entity.id
_entity.type
_entity.pdbx_description
1 polymer ?
#
loop_
_entity_poly.entity_id
_entity_poly.type
_entity_poly.pdbx_seq_one_letter_code
_entity_poly.pdbx_strand_id
1 'polypeptide(L)'
;TTGTAIAWTLYLLSQHPHIEAQLVAELTSVLSGAPATSSDLARLPYLKQVMQESLRLYPPIWAIARQNTGKLELGGYCIPPESYLVMPIYGLHRHPDYWLDAEKFDPDRFAPQRSASRHSYCYLPFFFFFRTCIGANMAMLEIQLVLAQVLQRFRVMPVAGHPVEPVAEITFK
;
A
#
# COMPACT_ATOMS: atom_id res chain seq x y z
N THR A 1 -6.60 10.61 -1.67
CA THR A 1 -5.49 9.67 -1.38
C THR A 1 -5.96 8.48 -0.54
N THR A 2 -6.55 8.69 0.67
CA THR A 2 -7.06 7.58 1.52
C THR A 2 -8.15 6.77 0.81
N GLY A 3 -9.15 7.47 0.22
CA GLY A 3 -10.20 6.81 -0.57
C GLY A 3 -9.68 5.99 -1.74
N THR A 4 -8.64 6.49 -2.42
CA THR A 4 -7.95 5.75 -3.50
C THR A 4 -7.31 4.46 -2.99
N ALA A 5 -6.63 4.50 -1.83
CA ALA A 5 -6.04 3.32 -1.22
C ALA A 5 -7.10 2.28 -0.81
N ILE A 6 -8.24 2.73 -0.27
CA ILE A 6 -9.38 1.85 0.06
C ILE A 6 -9.93 1.20 -1.21
N ALA A 7 -10.17 1.99 -2.26
CA ALA A 7 -10.71 1.50 -3.52
C ALA A 7 -9.82 0.42 -4.16
N TRP A 8 -8.51 0.67 -4.25
CA TRP A 8 -7.57 -0.33 -4.77
C TRP A 8 -7.48 -1.58 -3.90
N THR A 9 -7.57 -1.46 -2.57
CA THR A 9 -7.59 -2.62 -1.68
C THR A 9 -8.84 -3.47 -1.91
N LEU A 10 -10.01 -2.85 -2.01
CA LEU A 10 -11.26 -3.56 -2.30
C LEU A 10 -11.23 -4.21 -3.70
N TYR A 11 -10.69 -3.51 -4.70
CA TYR A 11 -10.51 -4.07 -6.04
C TYR A 11 -9.60 -5.31 -6.00
N LEU A 12 -8.43 -5.23 -5.35
CA LEU A 12 -7.53 -6.37 -5.23
C LEU A 12 -8.19 -7.56 -4.52
N LEU A 13 -8.92 -7.32 -3.44
CA LEU A 13 -9.65 -8.37 -2.74
C LEU A 13 -10.72 -9.01 -3.63
N SER A 14 -11.43 -8.22 -4.44
CA SER A 14 -12.43 -8.75 -5.38
C SER A 14 -11.84 -9.68 -6.45
N GLN A 15 -10.56 -9.51 -6.79
CA GLN A 15 -9.83 -10.37 -7.72
C GLN A 15 -9.18 -11.60 -7.04
N HIS A 16 -9.11 -11.61 -5.69
CA HIS A 16 -8.43 -12.64 -4.92
C HIS A 16 -9.33 -13.21 -3.81
N PRO A 17 -10.37 -14.00 -4.15
CA PRO A 17 -11.36 -14.49 -3.18
C PRO A 17 -10.79 -15.28 -2.01
N HIS A 18 -9.66 -15.96 -2.20
CA HIS A 18 -9.01 -16.71 -1.12
C HIS A 18 -8.39 -15.78 -0.07
N ILE A 19 -7.83 -14.63 -0.48
CA ILE A 19 -7.28 -13.60 0.43
C ILE A 19 -8.44 -12.89 1.14
N GLU A 20 -9.51 -12.55 0.42
CA GLU A 20 -10.74 -12.00 1.02
C GLU A 20 -11.29 -12.93 2.10
N ALA A 21 -11.43 -14.23 1.81
CA ALA A 21 -11.94 -15.20 2.76
C ALA A 21 -11.08 -15.31 4.02
N GLN A 22 -9.76 -15.33 3.88
CA GLN A 22 -8.82 -15.34 5.01
C GLN A 22 -8.96 -14.06 5.86
N LEU A 23 -9.07 -12.90 5.23
CA LEU A 23 -9.26 -11.63 5.92
C LEU A 23 -10.61 -11.59 6.67
N VAL A 24 -11.71 -12.02 6.03
CA VAL A 24 -13.02 -12.08 6.65
C VAL A 24 -13.04 -13.06 7.84
N ALA A 25 -12.32 -14.18 7.75
CA ALA A 25 -12.15 -15.11 8.86
C ALA A 25 -11.43 -14.45 10.06
N GLU A 26 -10.35 -13.69 9.81
CA GLU A 26 -9.70 -12.90 10.88
C GLU A 26 -10.67 -11.90 11.51
N LEU A 27 -11.37 -11.10 10.70
CA LEU A 27 -12.33 -10.11 11.19
C LEU A 27 -13.44 -10.75 12.03
N THR A 28 -13.98 -11.87 11.55
CA THR A 28 -15.05 -12.59 12.27
C THR A 28 -14.57 -13.13 13.62
N SER A 29 -13.36 -13.72 13.65
CA SER A 29 -12.80 -14.30 14.87
C SER A 29 -12.50 -13.26 15.94
N VAL A 30 -12.08 -12.06 15.53
CA VAL A 30 -11.64 -11.00 16.45
C VAL A 30 -12.81 -10.10 16.88
N LEU A 31 -13.69 -9.76 15.93
CA LEU A 31 -14.73 -8.74 16.12
C LEU A 31 -16.12 -9.34 16.42
N SER A 32 -16.36 -10.61 16.04
CA SER A 32 -17.65 -11.30 16.24
C SER A 32 -18.87 -10.49 15.77
N GLY A 33 -18.70 -9.72 14.68
CA GLY A 33 -19.75 -8.85 14.12
C GLY A 33 -19.84 -7.46 14.75
N ALA A 34 -19.10 -7.17 15.82
CA ALA A 34 -19.05 -5.83 16.41
C ALA A 34 -18.30 -4.83 15.50
N PRO A 35 -18.64 -3.53 15.56
CA PRO A 35 -17.86 -2.51 14.88
C PRO A 35 -16.41 -2.49 15.36
N ALA A 36 -15.46 -2.46 14.42
CA ALA A 36 -14.05 -2.35 14.73
C ALA A 36 -13.73 -1.00 15.39
N THR A 37 -12.89 -1.03 16.42
CA THR A 37 -12.34 0.14 17.08
C THR A 37 -10.82 0.21 16.89
N SER A 38 -10.21 1.34 17.21
CA SER A 38 -8.75 1.49 17.14
C SER A 38 -8.00 0.50 18.02
N SER A 39 -8.58 0.08 19.15
CA SER A 39 -7.99 -0.91 20.05
C SER A 39 -7.98 -2.33 19.48
N ASP A 40 -8.85 -2.63 18.52
CA ASP A 40 -8.92 -3.94 17.89
C ASP A 40 -7.83 -4.16 16.84
N LEU A 41 -7.32 -3.09 16.24
CA LEU A 41 -6.39 -3.17 15.10
C LEU A 41 -5.09 -3.91 15.41
N ALA A 42 -4.65 -3.90 16.66
CA ALA A 42 -3.48 -4.68 17.08
C ALA A 42 -3.70 -6.20 16.98
N ARG A 43 -4.97 -6.65 16.99
CA ARG A 43 -5.39 -8.05 16.87
C ARG A 43 -5.77 -8.44 15.43
N LEU A 44 -5.60 -7.52 14.47
CA LEU A 44 -5.93 -7.70 13.05
C LEU A 44 -4.66 -7.59 12.18
N PRO A 45 -3.64 -8.44 12.39
CA PRO A 45 -2.39 -8.36 11.66
C PRO A 45 -2.54 -8.64 10.17
N TYR A 46 -3.46 -9.53 9.75
CA TYR A 46 -3.66 -9.85 8.35
C TYR A 46 -4.34 -8.70 7.60
N LEU A 47 -5.29 -8.02 8.22
CA LEU A 47 -5.86 -6.78 7.67
C LEU A 47 -4.76 -5.74 7.37
N LYS A 48 -3.80 -5.58 8.29
CA LYS A 48 -2.66 -4.68 8.08
C LYS A 48 -1.77 -5.14 6.91
N GLN A 49 -1.50 -6.44 6.79
CA GLN A 49 -0.71 -7.01 5.70
C GLN A 49 -1.38 -6.81 4.34
N VAL A 50 -2.69 -7.07 4.25
CA VAL A 50 -3.50 -6.84 3.04
C VAL A 50 -3.39 -5.39 2.58
N MET A 51 -3.56 -4.45 3.51
CA MET A 51 -3.45 -3.03 3.20
C MET A 51 -2.03 -2.64 2.78
N GLN A 52 -1.00 -3.15 3.46
CA GLN A 52 0.40 -2.87 3.10
C GLN A 52 0.73 -3.38 1.69
N GLU A 53 0.26 -4.56 1.33
CA GLU A 53 0.47 -5.12 0.00
C GLU A 53 -0.32 -4.35 -1.08
N SER A 54 -1.52 -3.89 -0.75
CA SER A 54 -2.28 -3.00 -1.64
C SER A 54 -1.54 -1.69 -1.90
N LEU A 55 -1.00 -1.04 -0.86
CA LEU A 55 -0.19 0.18 -0.98
C LEU A 55 1.13 -0.06 -1.73
N ARG A 56 1.66 -1.28 -1.73
CA ARG A 56 2.81 -1.65 -2.54
C ARG A 56 2.46 -1.68 -4.03
N LEU A 57 1.39 -2.40 -4.38
CA LEU A 57 0.96 -2.58 -5.77
C LEU A 57 0.38 -1.29 -6.36
N TYR A 58 -0.48 -0.60 -5.60
CA TYR A 58 -1.15 0.62 -6.05
C TYR A 58 -0.92 1.76 -5.05
N PRO A 59 0.33 2.28 -4.98
CA PRO A 59 0.62 3.42 -4.11
C PRO A 59 -0.12 4.66 -4.63
N PRO A 60 -0.97 5.32 -3.82
CA PRO A 60 -1.69 6.51 -4.27
C PRO A 60 -0.78 7.62 -4.81
N ILE A 61 0.43 7.72 -4.26
CA ILE A 61 1.50 8.57 -4.81
C ILE A 61 2.53 7.66 -5.46
N TRP A 62 2.47 7.57 -6.77
CA TRP A 62 3.27 6.66 -7.58
C TRP A 62 4.70 7.13 -7.86
N ALA A 63 4.95 8.44 -7.75
CA ALA A 63 6.27 9.04 -7.88
C ALA A 63 6.37 10.31 -7.05
N ILE A 64 7.58 10.67 -6.65
CA ILE A 64 7.90 11.95 -6.03
C ILE A 64 9.07 12.60 -6.74
N ALA A 65 9.07 13.92 -6.80
CA ALA A 65 10.16 14.71 -7.37
C ALA A 65 10.83 15.58 -6.32
N ARG A 66 12.13 15.81 -6.49
CA ARG A 66 12.92 16.77 -5.73
C ARG A 66 13.80 17.57 -6.71
N GLN A 67 13.96 18.85 -6.40
CA GLN A 67 14.92 19.68 -7.10
C GLN A 67 16.14 19.87 -6.18
N ASN A 68 17.35 19.61 -6.69
CA ASN A 68 18.58 19.91 -5.96
C ASN A 68 18.94 21.39 -6.11
N THR A 69 19.44 21.99 -5.04
CA THR A 69 19.85 23.41 -5.02
C THR A 69 21.32 23.62 -5.35
N GLY A 70 22.11 22.55 -5.36
CA GLY A 70 23.53 22.59 -5.64
C GLY A 70 23.99 21.37 -6.42
N LYS A 71 25.26 21.34 -6.81
CA LYS A 71 25.88 20.19 -7.46
C LYS A 71 25.78 18.97 -6.53
N LEU A 72 25.31 17.85 -7.06
CA LEU A 72 25.13 16.60 -6.33
C LEU A 72 25.84 15.47 -7.09
N GLU A 73 26.47 14.57 -6.35
CA GLU A 73 26.96 13.31 -6.89
C GLU A 73 26.08 12.16 -6.39
N LEU A 74 25.56 11.34 -7.31
CA LEU A 74 24.67 10.24 -7.00
C LEU A 74 25.01 9.03 -7.88
N GLY A 75 25.43 7.91 -7.27
CA GLY A 75 25.76 6.68 -7.98
C GLY A 75 26.88 6.85 -9.03
N GLY A 76 27.85 7.75 -8.79
CA GLY A 76 28.91 8.07 -9.71
C GLY A 76 28.57 9.09 -10.82
N TYR A 77 27.30 9.58 -10.81
CA TYR A 77 26.85 10.62 -11.75
C TYR A 77 26.88 12.00 -11.10
N CYS A 78 27.40 12.98 -11.85
CA CYS A 78 27.34 14.38 -11.45
C CYS A 78 26.02 14.99 -11.91
N ILE A 79 25.19 15.40 -10.94
CA ILE A 79 23.89 16.01 -11.18
C ILE A 79 24.05 17.53 -11.10
N PRO A 80 23.75 18.29 -12.16
CA PRO A 80 23.81 19.74 -12.14
C PRO A 80 22.86 20.37 -11.11
N PRO A 81 23.11 21.59 -10.63
CA PRO A 81 22.14 22.34 -9.84
C PRO A 81 20.80 22.47 -10.58
N GLU A 82 19.71 22.60 -9.81
CA GLU A 82 18.35 22.79 -10.30
C GLU A 82 17.77 21.63 -11.13
N SER A 83 18.44 20.46 -11.13
CA SER A 83 17.91 19.24 -11.75
C SER A 83 16.74 18.67 -10.95
N TYR A 84 15.75 18.13 -11.66
CA TYR A 84 14.67 17.37 -11.03
C TYR A 84 15.06 15.89 -10.91
N LEU A 85 15.02 15.40 -9.68
CA LEU A 85 15.25 13.99 -9.34
C LEU A 85 13.89 13.34 -9.09
N VAL A 86 13.49 12.42 -9.94
CA VAL A 86 12.22 11.69 -9.80
C VAL A 86 12.49 10.32 -9.20
N MET A 87 11.79 10.01 -8.11
CA MET A 87 11.81 8.70 -7.44
C MET A 87 10.50 7.97 -7.78
N PRO A 88 10.53 6.95 -8.65
CA PRO A 88 9.33 6.22 -9.06
C PRO A 88 8.98 5.19 -7.99
N ILE A 89 8.10 5.55 -7.04
CA ILE A 89 7.65 4.67 -5.95
C ILE A 89 7.00 3.40 -6.50
N TYR A 90 6.18 3.52 -7.54
CA TYR A 90 5.57 2.39 -8.22
C TYR A 90 6.59 1.38 -8.75
N GLY A 91 7.65 1.88 -9.40
CA GLY A 91 8.75 1.04 -9.90
C GLY A 91 9.59 0.44 -8.78
N LEU A 92 9.88 1.22 -7.72
CA LEU A 92 10.61 0.75 -6.55
C LEU A 92 9.87 -0.40 -5.85
N HIS A 93 8.56 -0.28 -5.71
CA HIS A 93 7.71 -1.30 -5.11
C HIS A 93 7.56 -2.58 -5.96
N ARG A 94 8.16 -2.59 -7.15
CA ARG A 94 8.17 -3.73 -8.09
C ARG A 94 9.56 -4.18 -8.48
N HIS A 95 10.60 -3.55 -7.90
CA HIS A 95 11.98 -3.85 -8.26
C HIS A 95 12.32 -5.31 -7.95
N PRO A 96 12.82 -6.12 -8.92
CA PRO A 96 12.98 -7.56 -8.78
C PRO A 96 13.96 -7.97 -7.68
N ASP A 97 14.97 -7.15 -7.38
CA ASP A 97 15.93 -7.44 -6.30
C ASP A 97 15.29 -7.43 -4.90
N TYR A 98 14.15 -6.76 -4.74
CA TYR A 98 13.47 -6.61 -3.44
C TYR A 98 12.14 -7.36 -3.38
N TRP A 99 11.52 -7.62 -4.54
CA TRP A 99 10.15 -8.15 -4.62
C TRP A 99 10.07 -9.33 -5.58
N LEU A 100 10.22 -10.52 -5.04
CA LEU A 100 9.98 -11.76 -5.82
C LEU A 100 8.52 -11.82 -6.25
N ASP A 101 8.24 -12.18 -7.51
CA ASP A 101 6.88 -12.17 -8.09
C ASP A 101 6.16 -10.83 -7.85
N ALA A 102 6.80 -9.74 -8.25
CA ALA A 102 6.42 -8.38 -7.87
C ALA A 102 4.97 -8.00 -8.20
N GLU A 103 4.37 -8.59 -9.23
CA GLU A 103 2.98 -8.31 -9.63
C GLU A 103 1.94 -9.15 -8.87
N LYS A 104 2.37 -10.18 -8.14
CA LYS A 104 1.46 -11.02 -7.35
C LYS A 104 1.00 -10.26 -6.11
N PHE A 105 -0.33 -10.25 -5.88
CA PHE A 105 -0.91 -9.79 -4.63
C PHE A 105 -0.73 -10.85 -3.54
N ASP A 106 0.22 -10.66 -2.66
CA ASP A 106 0.63 -11.61 -1.63
C ASP A 106 0.83 -10.88 -0.28
N PRO A 107 -0.23 -10.72 0.53
CA PRO A 107 -0.15 -10.04 1.83
C PRO A 107 0.88 -10.65 2.80
N ASP A 108 1.16 -11.95 2.69
CA ASP A 108 2.12 -12.64 3.55
C ASP A 108 3.56 -12.13 3.41
N ARG A 109 3.86 -11.35 2.37
CA ARG A 109 5.13 -10.61 2.23
C ARG A 109 5.39 -9.69 3.42
N PHE A 110 4.32 -9.21 4.07
CA PHE A 110 4.38 -8.31 5.21
C PHE A 110 4.28 -9.04 6.55
N ALA A 111 4.20 -10.36 6.55
CA ALA A 111 4.38 -11.15 7.77
C ALA A 111 5.77 -10.92 8.37
N PRO A 112 5.92 -10.85 9.71
CA PRO A 112 7.19 -10.54 10.37
C PRO A 112 8.36 -11.38 9.88
N GLN A 113 8.14 -12.69 9.67
CA GLN A 113 9.18 -13.63 9.24
C GLN A 113 9.69 -13.36 7.83
N ARG A 114 8.81 -12.89 6.91
CA ARG A 114 9.17 -12.61 5.51
C ARG A 114 9.63 -11.17 5.29
N SER A 115 9.32 -10.28 6.21
CA SER A 115 9.69 -8.85 6.11
C SER A 115 10.98 -8.49 6.84
N ALA A 116 11.47 -9.35 7.74
CA ALA A 116 12.60 -9.05 8.64
C ALA A 116 13.90 -8.69 7.91
N SER A 117 14.20 -9.34 6.78
CA SER A 117 15.42 -9.11 5.99
C SER A 117 15.24 -8.06 4.87
N ARG A 118 14.04 -7.50 4.72
CA ARG A 118 13.77 -6.55 3.64
C ARG A 118 14.44 -5.22 3.89
N HIS A 119 15.11 -4.69 2.86
CA HIS A 119 15.70 -3.37 2.93
C HIS A 119 14.65 -2.29 3.22
N SER A 120 14.88 -1.44 4.22
CA SER A 120 13.87 -0.47 4.71
C SER A 120 13.39 0.52 3.66
N TYR A 121 14.22 0.83 2.67
CA TYR A 121 13.86 1.79 1.62
C TYR A 121 13.23 1.18 0.37
N CYS A 122 12.98 -0.12 0.32
CA CYS A 122 12.28 -0.71 -0.83
C CYS A 122 10.75 -0.57 -0.73
N TYR A 123 10.22 -0.15 0.44
CA TYR A 123 8.79 0.08 0.68
C TYR A 123 8.54 1.45 1.28
N LEU A 124 8.05 2.39 0.48
CA LEU A 124 7.94 3.81 0.83
C LEU A 124 6.54 4.39 0.54
N PRO A 125 5.44 3.78 1.03
CA PRO A 125 4.08 4.24 0.72
C PRO A 125 3.76 5.62 1.31
N PHE A 126 4.51 6.04 2.34
CA PHE A 126 4.36 7.33 3.03
C PHE A 126 5.66 8.16 3.02
N PHE A 127 6.61 7.80 2.14
CA PHE A 127 7.94 8.41 2.06
C PHE A 127 8.81 8.17 3.31
N PHE A 128 9.83 9.01 3.54
CA PHE A 128 10.78 8.81 4.63
C PHE A 128 11.43 10.11 5.09
N PHE A 129 12.09 10.07 6.26
CA PHE A 129 12.79 11.19 6.91
C PHE A 129 11.92 12.44 7.04
N PHE A 130 12.50 13.62 6.81
CA PHE A 130 11.86 14.93 6.96
C PHE A 130 10.65 15.15 6.03
N ARG A 131 10.41 14.23 5.09
CA ARG A 131 9.31 14.29 4.12
C ARG A 131 8.30 13.16 4.29
N THR A 132 8.38 12.45 5.42
CA THR A 132 7.34 11.47 5.76
C THR A 132 5.97 12.13 5.81
N CYS A 133 4.97 11.45 5.29
CA CYS A 133 3.59 11.93 5.31
C CYS A 133 3.12 12.17 6.75
N ILE A 134 2.73 13.39 7.07
CA ILE A 134 2.25 13.74 8.42
C ILE A 134 0.97 12.97 8.80
N GLY A 135 0.15 12.62 7.80
CA GLY A 135 -1.09 11.88 7.96
C GLY A 135 -0.94 10.35 7.93
N ALA A 136 0.28 9.80 7.90
CA ALA A 136 0.50 8.36 7.71
C ALA A 136 -0.25 7.51 8.73
N ASN A 137 -0.12 7.81 10.02
CA ASN A 137 -0.80 7.06 11.09
C ASN A 137 -2.33 7.19 11.01
N MET A 138 -2.83 8.38 10.72
CA MET A 138 -4.26 8.62 10.54
C MET A 138 -4.80 7.85 9.32
N ALA A 139 -4.12 7.91 8.20
CA ALA A 139 -4.51 7.18 6.98
C ALA A 139 -4.52 5.66 7.21
N MET A 140 -3.49 5.13 7.88
CA MET A 140 -3.41 3.72 8.24
C MET A 140 -4.57 3.28 9.15
N LEU A 141 -4.92 4.10 10.12
CA LEU A 141 -6.04 3.86 11.02
C LEU A 141 -7.37 3.88 10.25
N GLU A 142 -7.61 4.93 9.48
CA GLU A 142 -8.83 5.14 8.70
C GLU A 142 -9.07 4.00 7.71
N ILE A 143 -8.06 3.65 6.91
CA ILE A 143 -8.18 2.56 5.92
C ILE A 143 -8.54 1.24 6.61
N GLN A 144 -7.86 0.88 7.70
CA GLN A 144 -8.14 -0.37 8.42
C GLN A 144 -9.55 -0.40 8.99
N LEU A 145 -10.01 0.67 9.63
CA LEU A 145 -11.35 0.74 10.20
C LEU A 145 -12.42 0.66 9.11
N VAL A 146 -12.27 1.37 8.01
CA VAL A 146 -13.23 1.33 6.89
C VAL A 146 -13.27 -0.06 6.27
N LEU A 147 -12.12 -0.66 5.97
CA LEU A 147 -12.06 -2.02 5.41
C LEU A 147 -12.70 -3.04 6.34
N ALA A 148 -12.41 -2.99 7.66
CA ALA A 148 -13.00 -3.88 8.63
C ALA A 148 -14.52 -3.73 8.69
N GLN A 149 -15.06 -2.52 8.62
CA GLN A 149 -16.51 -2.27 8.63
C GLN A 149 -17.21 -2.76 7.35
N VAL A 150 -16.59 -2.48 6.20
CA VAL A 150 -17.14 -2.86 4.89
C VAL A 150 -17.14 -4.38 4.73
N LEU A 151 -16.01 -5.03 4.98
CA LEU A 151 -15.82 -6.47 4.71
C LEU A 151 -16.57 -7.38 5.69
N GLN A 152 -16.95 -6.89 6.87
CA GLN A 152 -17.87 -7.63 7.75
C GLN A 152 -19.32 -7.69 7.25
N ARG A 153 -19.72 -6.80 6.36
CA ARG A 153 -21.12 -6.61 5.95
C ARG A 153 -21.34 -6.81 4.46
N PHE A 154 -20.33 -6.57 3.65
CA PHE A 154 -20.44 -6.53 2.20
C PHE A 154 -19.31 -7.34 1.57
N ARG A 155 -19.63 -7.97 0.46
CA ARG A 155 -18.66 -8.53 -0.48
C ARG A 155 -18.61 -7.61 -1.70
N VAL A 156 -17.41 -7.20 -2.07
CA VAL A 156 -17.18 -6.35 -3.25
C VAL A 156 -16.92 -7.25 -4.45
N MET A 157 -17.64 -7.02 -5.53
CA MET A 157 -17.46 -7.74 -6.79
C MET A 157 -17.24 -6.75 -7.93
N PRO A 158 -16.36 -7.05 -8.90
CA PRO A 158 -16.19 -6.20 -10.07
C PRO A 158 -17.43 -6.26 -10.94
N VAL A 159 -17.75 -5.14 -11.61
CA VAL A 159 -18.81 -5.11 -12.60
C VAL A 159 -18.33 -5.81 -13.88
N ALA A 160 -19.08 -6.81 -14.35
CA ALA A 160 -18.72 -7.55 -15.55
C ALA A 160 -18.63 -6.62 -16.77
N GLY A 161 -17.57 -6.80 -17.58
CA GLY A 161 -17.35 -6.01 -18.79
C GLY A 161 -16.85 -4.58 -18.56
N HIS A 162 -16.54 -4.20 -17.29
CA HIS A 162 -15.97 -2.91 -16.98
C HIS A 162 -14.48 -3.08 -16.64
N PRO A 163 -13.55 -2.78 -17.57
CA PRO A 163 -12.12 -2.88 -17.30
C PRO A 163 -11.70 -1.82 -16.27
N VAL A 164 -10.84 -2.21 -15.35
CA VAL A 164 -10.21 -1.30 -14.38
C VAL A 164 -8.76 -1.12 -14.79
N GLU A 165 -8.42 0.08 -15.24
CA GLU A 165 -7.07 0.43 -15.66
C GLU A 165 -6.50 1.51 -14.73
N PRO A 166 -5.32 1.27 -14.15
CA PRO A 166 -4.69 2.28 -13.30
C PRO A 166 -4.19 3.46 -14.14
N VAL A 167 -4.54 4.67 -13.72
CA VAL A 167 -4.13 5.90 -14.39
C VAL A 167 -3.22 6.71 -13.49
N ALA A 168 -2.02 7.01 -13.98
CA ALA A 168 -1.04 7.83 -13.29
C ALA A 168 -1.33 9.33 -13.49
N GLU A 169 -2.13 9.89 -12.60
CA GLU A 169 -2.34 11.34 -12.47
C GLU A 169 -1.52 11.89 -11.29
N ILE A 170 -1.97 12.98 -10.64
CA ILE A 170 -1.37 13.47 -9.38
C ILE A 170 -1.44 12.40 -8.30
N THR A 171 -2.55 11.67 -8.24
CA THR A 171 -2.68 10.42 -7.49
C THR A 171 -2.96 9.28 -8.45
N PHE A 172 -2.52 8.09 -8.10
CA PHE A 172 -2.75 6.87 -8.87
C PHE A 172 -4.21 6.45 -8.70
N LYS A 173 -5.01 6.63 -9.75
CA LYS A 173 -6.45 6.32 -9.75
C LYS A 173 -6.71 5.03 -10.49
#